data_653d373a5ae3ae0aa74b9116efbe54b9
#
_entry.id   653d373a5ae3ae0aa74b9116efbe54b9
#
_cell.length_a   1.000
_cell.length_b   1.000
_cell.length_c   1.000
_cell.angle_alpha   90.00
_cell.angle_beta   90.00
_cell.angle_gamma   90.00
#
_symmetry.space_group_name_H-M   'P 1'
#
loop_
_entity.id
_entity.type
_entity.pdbx_description
1 polymer ?
#
loop_
_entity_poly.entity_id
_entity_poly.type
_entity_poly.pdbx_seq_one_letter_code
_entity_poly.pdbx_strand_id
1 'polypeptide(L)'
;MKKVLLVVLLVSAAAISFGQKARLNAYGNYVFPDGFDSYYSGSSYYNGTIDGSFQGGLGLEFMASERNCFEIMWQHQSTHAPTTYLDIGSFGPDEKHTVFDVNIDYLMIGSDGHIQKPGSKVEGYGGLFLGAAFVGAKNPENGNHNTATKFAWGARLGCNIWANEKFGIKLQAGLMSIAQGAGGGLYFGTGGVGAGVSTYSSIYQFQLGGGLSFKLGH
;
A
#
# COMPACT_ATOMS: atom_id res chain seq x y z
N MET A 1 -19.11 8.03 5.53
CA MET A 1 -19.54 6.65 5.79
C MET A 1 -20.67 6.19 4.87
N LYS A 2 -21.82 6.91 4.72
CA LYS A 2 -22.95 6.49 3.84
C LYS A 2 -22.57 6.32 2.38
N LYS A 3 -21.68 7.18 1.82
CA LYS A 3 -21.23 7.09 0.42
C LYS A 3 -20.33 5.87 0.16
N VAL A 4 -19.49 5.50 1.12
CA VAL A 4 -18.63 4.31 1.03
C VAL A 4 -19.47 3.04 1.09
N LEU A 5 -20.47 3.00 1.98
CA LEU A 5 -21.40 1.88 2.08
C LEU A 5 -22.19 1.67 0.76
N LEU A 6 -22.60 2.76 0.11
CA LEU A 6 -23.31 2.72 -1.18
C LEU A 6 -22.42 2.18 -2.30
N VAL A 7 -21.14 2.57 -2.34
CA VAL A 7 -20.17 2.06 -3.33
C VAL A 7 -19.93 0.56 -3.11
N VAL A 8 -19.72 0.14 -1.87
CA VAL A 8 -19.55 -1.29 -1.53
C VAL A 8 -20.80 -2.10 -1.90
N LEU A 9 -22.00 -1.55 -1.69
CA LEU A 9 -23.26 -2.21 -2.03
C LEU A 9 -23.48 -2.28 -3.55
N LEU A 10 -23.10 -1.26 -4.31
CA LEU A 10 -23.14 -1.25 -5.77
C LEU A 10 -22.13 -2.24 -6.38
N VAL A 11 -20.91 -2.31 -5.84
CA VAL A 11 -19.88 -3.26 -6.29
C VAL A 11 -20.28 -4.69 -5.98
N SER A 12 -20.88 -4.96 -4.80
CA SER A 12 -21.39 -6.29 -4.47
C SER A 12 -22.60 -6.69 -5.32
N ALA A 13 -23.52 -5.77 -5.63
CA ALA A 13 -24.64 -6.03 -6.52
C ALA A 13 -24.22 -6.31 -7.97
N ALA A 14 -23.20 -5.60 -8.48
CA ALA A 14 -22.61 -5.87 -9.78
C ALA A 14 -21.94 -7.25 -9.82
N ALA A 15 -21.21 -7.64 -8.76
CA ALA A 15 -20.57 -8.96 -8.66
C ALA A 15 -21.59 -10.13 -8.74
N ILE A 16 -22.78 -9.97 -8.17
CA ILE A 16 -23.85 -10.98 -8.21
C ILE A 16 -24.51 -11.08 -9.60
N SER A 17 -24.57 -9.95 -10.33
CA SER A 17 -25.30 -9.86 -11.60
C SER A 17 -24.59 -10.53 -12.78
N PHE A 18 -23.26 -10.74 -12.71
CA PHE A 18 -22.49 -11.23 -13.85
C PHE A 18 -22.17 -12.72 -13.85
N GLY A 19 -22.61 -13.51 -12.87
CA GLY A 19 -22.27 -14.94 -12.80
C GLY A 19 -20.75 -15.21 -12.76
N GLN A 20 -19.95 -14.18 -12.53
CA GLN A 20 -18.50 -14.27 -12.50
C GLN A 20 -18.04 -14.91 -11.19
N LYS A 21 -17.07 -15.81 -11.28
CA LYS A 21 -16.41 -16.37 -10.12
C LYS A 21 -15.62 -15.25 -9.44
N ALA A 22 -16.03 -14.84 -8.24
CA ALA A 22 -15.35 -13.85 -7.44
C ALA A 22 -14.61 -14.52 -6.29
N ARG A 23 -13.54 -13.87 -5.79
CA ARG A 23 -12.81 -14.30 -4.60
C ARG A 23 -12.65 -13.11 -3.65
N LEU A 24 -12.87 -13.36 -2.37
CA LEU A 24 -12.56 -12.42 -1.31
C LEU A 24 -11.22 -12.82 -0.71
N ASN A 25 -10.29 -11.88 -0.67
CA ASN A 25 -8.96 -12.07 -0.11
C ASN A 25 -8.79 -11.23 1.15
N ALA A 26 -8.19 -11.81 2.19
CA ALA A 26 -7.71 -11.09 3.35
C ALA A 26 -6.18 -11.22 3.40
N TYR A 27 -5.49 -10.10 3.57
CA TYR A 27 -4.03 -10.02 3.51
C TYR A 27 -3.41 -9.67 4.85
N GLY A 28 -2.24 -10.24 5.12
CA GLY A 28 -1.36 -9.88 6.21
C GLY A 28 0.09 -10.03 5.74
N ASN A 29 0.78 -8.90 5.60
CA ASN A 29 2.14 -8.85 5.11
C ASN A 29 3.04 -8.17 6.12
N TYR A 30 4.29 -8.56 6.17
CA TYR A 30 5.35 -7.76 6.76
C TYR A 30 6.01 -6.94 5.67
N VAL A 31 6.02 -5.63 5.85
CA VAL A 31 6.66 -4.66 4.97
C VAL A 31 8.03 -4.34 5.52
N PHE A 32 9.06 -4.47 4.70
CA PHE A 32 10.44 -4.18 5.08
C PHE A 32 10.70 -2.67 5.09
N PRO A 33 11.65 -2.20 5.91
CA PRO A 33 11.99 -0.79 5.96
C PRO A 33 12.56 -0.31 4.63
N ASP A 34 12.31 0.96 4.30
CA ASP A 34 12.88 1.64 3.14
C ASP A 34 13.34 3.05 3.50
N GLY A 35 14.52 3.43 3.00
CA GLY A 35 15.11 4.73 3.22
C GLY A 35 14.60 5.78 2.24
N PHE A 36 14.50 7.01 2.67
CA PHE A 36 14.20 8.15 1.81
C PHE A 36 15.14 9.32 2.09
N ASP A 37 15.59 9.95 1.00
CA ASP A 37 16.44 11.14 1.05
C ASP A 37 15.80 12.25 0.22
N SER A 38 15.92 13.48 0.67
CA SER A 38 15.55 14.63 -0.12
C SER A 38 16.48 15.80 0.12
N TYR A 39 16.94 16.38 -0.98
CA TYR A 39 17.73 17.60 -1.00
C TYR A 39 16.86 18.75 -1.49
N TYR A 40 16.59 19.70 -0.62
CA TYR A 40 16.07 21.01 -1.00
C TYR A 40 17.23 22.01 -0.98
N SER A 41 17.42 22.72 -2.10
CA SER A 41 18.41 23.79 -2.31
C SER A 41 19.05 24.33 -1.02
N GLY A 42 20.32 24.06 -0.80
CA GLY A 42 21.27 24.74 0.13
C GLY A 42 20.91 24.92 1.61
N SER A 43 19.64 24.89 1.96
CA SER A 43 19.15 25.21 3.31
C SER A 43 18.10 24.24 3.88
N SER A 44 17.71 23.23 3.14
CA SER A 44 16.72 22.27 3.63
C SER A 44 17.14 20.85 3.20
N TYR A 45 17.44 20.05 4.19
CA TYR A 45 17.82 18.65 4.03
C TYR A 45 16.96 17.81 4.96
N TYR A 46 16.47 16.69 4.49
CA TYR A 46 15.92 15.66 5.35
C TYR A 46 16.30 14.28 4.82
N ASN A 47 16.54 13.39 5.75
CA ASN A 47 16.85 12.00 5.47
C ASN A 47 16.17 11.15 6.55
N GLY A 48 15.66 10.01 6.17
CA GLY A 48 14.96 9.15 7.10
C GLY A 48 14.72 7.77 6.54
N THR A 49 14.07 6.95 7.37
CA THR A 49 13.67 5.59 7.01
C THR A 49 12.22 5.41 7.39
N ILE A 50 11.44 4.78 6.54
CA ILE A 50 10.13 4.24 6.93
C ILE A 50 10.40 2.87 7.54
N ASP A 51 10.09 2.72 8.81
CA ASP A 51 10.33 1.48 9.53
C ASP A 51 9.49 0.33 8.98
N GLY A 52 10.03 -0.89 9.11
CA GLY A 52 9.29 -2.09 8.78
C GLY A 52 8.11 -2.30 9.72
N SER A 53 6.98 -2.73 9.18
CA SER A 53 5.78 -2.96 9.99
C SER A 53 4.83 -3.95 9.34
N PHE A 54 3.76 -4.32 10.07
CA PHE A 54 2.69 -5.12 9.52
C PHE A 54 1.70 -4.28 8.72
N GLN A 55 1.29 -4.85 7.58
CA GLN A 55 0.27 -4.31 6.70
C GLN A 55 -0.87 -5.32 6.60
N GLY A 56 -2.09 -4.89 6.89
CA GLY A 56 -3.31 -5.69 6.72
C GLY A 56 -4.14 -5.17 5.55
N GLY A 57 -4.98 -6.02 4.96
CA GLY A 57 -5.82 -5.57 3.86
C GLY A 57 -6.88 -6.57 3.42
N LEU A 58 -7.72 -6.10 2.50
CA LEU A 58 -8.78 -6.87 1.86
C LEU A 58 -8.72 -6.66 0.34
N GLY A 59 -9.05 -7.70 -0.40
CA GLY A 59 -9.15 -7.65 -1.86
C GLY A 59 -10.38 -8.37 -2.36
N LEU A 60 -10.98 -7.84 -3.41
CA LEU A 60 -12.06 -8.47 -4.14
C LEU A 60 -11.58 -8.74 -5.56
N GLU A 61 -11.43 -10.01 -5.89
CA GLU A 61 -10.91 -10.52 -7.14
C GLU A 61 -12.05 -11.06 -8.00
N PHE A 62 -12.09 -10.65 -9.25
CA PHE A 62 -13.07 -11.04 -10.25
C PHE A 62 -12.38 -11.82 -11.36
N MET A 63 -12.72 -13.09 -11.54
CA MET A 63 -12.14 -13.93 -12.58
C MET A 63 -12.68 -13.53 -13.95
N ALA A 64 -11.85 -12.92 -14.78
CA ALA A 64 -12.19 -12.60 -16.17
C ALA A 64 -12.08 -13.84 -17.08
N SER A 65 -11.20 -14.78 -16.72
CA SER A 65 -11.04 -16.07 -17.39
C SER A 65 -10.55 -17.11 -16.37
N GLU A 66 -10.27 -18.33 -16.80
CA GLU A 66 -9.68 -19.36 -15.95
C GLU A 66 -8.26 -19.00 -15.44
N ARG A 67 -7.58 -18.08 -16.15
CA ARG A 67 -6.18 -17.73 -15.87
C ARG A 67 -5.96 -16.26 -15.50
N ASN A 68 -6.93 -15.41 -15.70
CA ASN A 68 -6.75 -13.97 -15.46
C ASN A 68 -7.89 -13.43 -14.61
N CYS A 69 -7.55 -12.54 -13.69
CA CYS A 69 -8.50 -11.82 -12.88
C CYS A 69 -8.19 -10.33 -12.81
N PHE A 70 -9.17 -9.57 -12.37
CA PHE A 70 -9.00 -8.20 -11.88
C PHE A 70 -9.27 -8.17 -10.40
N GLU A 71 -8.49 -7.40 -9.65
CA GLU A 71 -8.68 -7.24 -8.22
C GLU A 71 -8.73 -5.76 -7.84
N ILE A 72 -9.67 -5.43 -6.95
CA ILE A 72 -9.68 -4.17 -6.21
C ILE A 72 -9.19 -4.50 -4.81
N MET A 73 -8.15 -3.81 -4.35
CA MET A 73 -7.47 -4.11 -3.10
C MET A 73 -7.33 -2.84 -2.26
N TRP A 74 -7.64 -2.96 -0.98
CA TRP A 74 -7.30 -1.96 0.04
C TRP A 74 -6.32 -2.58 1.03
N GLN A 75 -5.25 -1.84 1.37
CA GLN A 75 -4.27 -2.23 2.38
C GLN A 75 -3.96 -1.06 3.28
N HIS A 76 -3.77 -1.33 4.55
CA HIS A 76 -3.44 -0.35 5.59
C HIS A 76 -2.16 -0.76 6.32
N GLN A 77 -1.27 0.23 6.51
CA GLN A 77 0.00 0.10 7.22
C GLN A 77 0.13 1.24 8.23
N SER A 78 0.42 0.90 9.49
CA SER A 78 0.86 1.86 10.52
C SER A 78 2.32 1.62 10.82
N THR A 79 3.13 2.66 10.78
CA THR A 79 4.59 2.58 10.97
C THR A 79 5.15 3.87 11.54
N HIS A 80 6.46 3.92 11.72
CA HIS A 80 7.19 5.10 12.15
C HIS A 80 8.21 5.51 11.09
N ALA A 81 8.55 6.80 11.08
CA ALA A 81 9.59 7.32 10.22
C ALA A 81 10.58 8.17 11.03
N PRO A 82 11.65 7.56 11.58
CA PRO A 82 12.75 8.30 12.16
C PRO A 82 13.39 9.15 11.07
N THR A 83 13.40 10.46 11.29
CA THR A 83 13.82 11.45 10.30
C THR A 83 14.74 12.49 10.94
N THR A 84 15.83 12.78 10.25
CA THR A 84 16.74 13.89 10.53
C THR A 84 16.45 15.00 9.54
N TYR A 85 16.25 16.23 10.04
CA TYR A 85 15.99 17.39 9.18
C TYR A 85 16.64 18.66 9.75
N LEU A 86 16.93 19.62 8.86
CA LEU A 86 17.40 20.94 9.25
C LEU A 86 16.22 21.88 9.51
N ASP A 87 16.18 22.44 10.71
CA ASP A 87 15.25 23.50 11.08
C ASP A 87 15.97 24.85 11.00
N ILE A 88 15.42 25.81 10.26
CA ILE A 88 15.98 27.15 10.16
C ILE A 88 15.35 28.00 11.27
N GLY A 89 15.93 27.92 12.45
CA GLY A 89 15.55 28.76 13.57
C GLY A 89 16.14 30.18 13.51
N SER A 90 15.74 31.05 14.44
CA SER A 90 16.21 32.45 14.53
C SER A 90 17.72 32.59 14.76
N PHE A 91 18.41 31.54 15.15
CA PHE A 91 19.86 31.50 15.45
C PHE A 91 20.69 30.72 14.44
N GLY A 92 20.10 30.30 13.32
CA GLY A 92 20.76 29.52 12.26
C GLY A 92 20.17 28.12 12.07
N PRO A 93 20.73 27.32 11.13
CA PRO A 93 20.27 25.97 10.90
C PRO A 93 20.59 25.06 12.09
N ASP A 94 19.60 24.38 12.63
CA ASP A 94 19.71 23.41 13.70
C ASP A 94 19.27 22.03 13.21
N GLU A 95 20.04 21.00 13.49
CA GLU A 95 19.73 19.63 13.10
C GLU A 95 18.80 18.99 14.13
N LYS A 96 17.63 18.55 13.70
CA LYS A 96 16.62 17.92 14.54
C LYS A 96 16.36 16.47 14.12
N HIS A 97 16.14 15.65 15.12
CA HIS A 97 15.74 14.25 14.96
C HIS A 97 14.36 14.05 15.55
N THR A 98 13.45 13.52 14.76
CA THR A 98 12.08 13.26 15.20
C THR A 98 11.58 11.95 14.59
N VAL A 99 10.83 11.19 15.36
CA VAL A 99 10.17 9.96 14.90
C VAL A 99 8.73 10.30 14.56
N PHE A 100 8.39 10.34 13.29
CA PHE A 100 7.02 10.61 12.83
C PHE A 100 6.18 9.34 12.90
N ASP A 101 4.91 9.46 13.34
CA ASP A 101 3.89 8.43 13.19
C ASP A 101 3.34 8.48 11.78
N VAL A 102 3.44 7.38 11.04
CA VAL A 102 3.03 7.31 9.62
C VAL A 102 1.96 6.26 9.43
N ASN A 103 0.87 6.65 8.76
CA ASN A 103 -0.19 5.75 8.31
C ASN A 103 -0.30 5.82 6.79
N ILE A 104 -0.35 4.66 6.15
CA ILE A 104 -0.46 4.55 4.71
C ILE A 104 -1.64 3.65 4.37
N ASP A 105 -2.60 4.21 3.64
CA ASP A 105 -3.72 3.47 3.06
C ASP A 105 -3.53 3.37 1.55
N TYR A 106 -3.50 2.16 1.02
CA TYR A 106 -3.45 1.91 -0.41
C TYR A 106 -4.83 1.51 -0.92
N LEU A 107 -5.28 2.15 -1.98
CA LEU A 107 -6.42 1.71 -2.77
C LEU A 107 -5.94 1.42 -4.19
N MET A 108 -5.92 0.13 -4.54
CA MET A 108 -5.28 -0.36 -5.76
C MET A 108 -6.28 -1.14 -6.60
N ILE A 109 -6.08 -1.08 -7.91
CA ILE A 109 -6.71 -1.96 -8.88
C ILE A 109 -5.61 -2.63 -9.70
N GLY A 110 -5.77 -3.91 -10.00
CA GLY A 110 -4.76 -4.64 -10.76
C GLY A 110 -5.30 -5.88 -11.42
N SER A 111 -4.39 -6.59 -12.05
CA SER A 111 -4.67 -7.87 -12.70
C SER A 111 -3.61 -8.88 -12.32
N ASP A 112 -4.07 -10.09 -11.98
CA ASP A 112 -3.22 -11.25 -11.76
C ASP A 112 -3.44 -12.30 -12.84
N GLY A 113 -2.33 -12.94 -13.23
CA GLY A 113 -2.35 -14.18 -13.97
C GLY A 113 -2.24 -15.38 -13.03
N HIS A 114 -3.03 -16.41 -13.27
CA HIS A 114 -3.08 -17.63 -12.45
C HIS A 114 -2.63 -18.86 -13.26
N ILE A 115 -1.86 -19.72 -12.62
CA ILE A 115 -1.40 -20.98 -13.19
C ILE A 115 -1.63 -22.10 -12.19
N GLN A 116 -2.47 -23.09 -12.59
CA GLN A 116 -2.74 -24.27 -11.77
C GLN A 116 -2.67 -25.51 -12.65
N LYS A 117 -1.95 -26.52 -12.20
CA LYS A 117 -1.95 -27.84 -12.87
C LYS A 117 -3.24 -28.58 -12.54
N PRO A 118 -3.84 -29.31 -13.50
CA PRO A 118 -5.02 -30.14 -13.23
C PRO A 118 -4.80 -31.07 -12.03
N GLY A 119 -5.76 -31.09 -11.09
CA GLY A 119 -5.68 -31.89 -9.88
C GLY A 119 -4.76 -31.35 -8.76
N SER A 120 -4.02 -30.28 -8.99
CA SER A 120 -3.19 -29.64 -7.97
C SER A 120 -4.03 -28.78 -7.02
N LYS A 121 -3.69 -28.81 -5.73
CA LYS A 121 -4.20 -27.87 -4.73
C LYS A 121 -3.43 -26.55 -4.70
N VAL A 122 -2.33 -26.45 -5.43
CA VAL A 122 -1.48 -25.26 -5.49
C VAL A 122 -1.71 -24.54 -6.80
N GLU A 123 -2.06 -23.26 -6.70
CA GLU A 123 -2.27 -22.32 -7.79
C GLU A 123 -1.26 -21.17 -7.64
N GLY A 124 -0.30 -21.06 -8.57
CA GLY A 124 0.62 -19.93 -8.66
C GLY A 124 -0.10 -18.70 -9.22
N TYR A 125 0.27 -17.51 -8.78
CA TYR A 125 -0.25 -16.26 -9.33
C TYR A 125 0.81 -15.16 -9.34
N GLY A 126 0.59 -14.17 -10.19
CA GLY A 126 1.41 -12.96 -10.21
C GLY A 126 0.72 -11.84 -10.98
N GLY A 127 0.96 -10.61 -10.57
CA GLY A 127 0.27 -9.48 -11.15
C GLY A 127 0.86 -8.12 -10.84
N LEU A 128 0.22 -7.12 -11.46
CA LEU A 128 0.57 -5.72 -11.35
C LEU A 128 -0.64 -4.91 -10.89
N PHE A 129 -0.39 -3.89 -10.08
CA PHE A 129 -1.37 -3.03 -9.47
C PHE A 129 -1.01 -1.57 -9.66
N LEU A 130 -2.03 -0.73 -9.86
CA LEU A 130 -1.94 0.71 -9.94
C LEU A 130 -3.01 1.32 -9.03
N GLY A 131 -2.75 2.49 -8.46
CA GLY A 131 -3.72 3.13 -7.60
C GLY A 131 -3.20 4.35 -6.88
N ALA A 132 -3.74 4.59 -5.69
CA ALA A 132 -3.38 5.70 -4.84
C ALA A 132 -2.94 5.23 -3.46
N ALA A 133 -1.94 5.90 -2.92
CA ALA A 133 -1.54 5.83 -1.51
C ALA A 133 -1.97 7.11 -0.81
N PHE A 134 -2.70 6.98 0.27
CA PHE A 134 -3.08 8.06 1.18
C PHE A 134 -2.14 7.99 2.38
N VAL A 135 -1.19 8.90 2.43
CA VAL A 135 -0.15 8.93 3.45
C VAL A 135 -0.48 10.01 4.46
N GLY A 136 -0.67 9.62 5.70
CA GLY A 136 -0.79 10.54 6.83
C GLY A 136 0.47 10.46 7.69
N ALA A 137 1.05 11.60 8.06
CA ALA A 137 2.14 11.62 9.02
C ALA A 137 1.88 12.67 10.10
N LYS A 138 2.18 12.30 11.33
CA LYS A 138 2.02 13.14 12.52
C LYS A 138 3.37 13.32 13.20
N ASN A 139 3.70 14.56 13.50
CA ASN A 139 4.83 14.88 14.36
C ASN A 139 4.36 14.80 15.84
N PRO A 140 4.88 13.86 16.65
CA PRO A 140 4.46 13.70 18.03
C PRO A 140 4.90 14.87 18.95
N GLU A 141 5.97 15.60 18.59
CA GLU A 141 6.52 16.68 19.41
C GLU A 141 5.62 17.94 19.42
N ASN A 142 5.01 18.26 18.28
CA ASN A 142 4.18 19.46 18.14
C ASN A 142 2.72 19.17 17.78
N GLY A 143 2.36 17.89 17.57
CA GLY A 143 1.02 17.45 17.22
C GLY A 143 0.60 17.77 15.78
N ASN A 144 1.45 18.36 14.97
CA ASN A 144 1.14 18.68 13.58
C ASN A 144 0.89 17.39 12.77
N HIS A 145 -0.20 17.43 12.00
CA HIS A 145 -0.64 16.32 11.16
C HIS A 145 -0.91 16.80 9.75
N ASN A 146 -0.35 16.09 8.77
CA ASN A 146 -0.59 16.36 7.35
C ASN A 146 -0.86 15.07 6.60
N THR A 147 -1.60 15.19 5.50
CA THR A 147 -1.92 14.08 4.62
C THR A 147 -1.53 14.41 3.19
N ALA A 148 -1.08 13.40 2.45
CA ALA A 148 -0.80 13.51 1.03
C ALA A 148 -1.39 12.31 0.29
N THR A 149 -1.92 12.56 -0.91
CA THR A 149 -2.35 11.50 -1.82
C THR A 149 -1.32 11.38 -2.93
N LYS A 150 -0.81 10.17 -3.13
CA LYS A 150 0.24 9.84 -4.07
C LYS A 150 -0.21 8.76 -5.05
N PHE A 151 0.33 8.79 -6.26
CA PHE A 151 0.23 7.65 -7.14
C PHE A 151 1.05 6.50 -6.59
N ALA A 152 0.46 5.30 -6.61
CA ALA A 152 1.14 4.07 -6.20
C ALA A 152 1.02 3.01 -7.29
N TRP A 153 2.04 2.17 -7.38
CA TRP A 153 2.03 0.97 -8.19
C TRP A 153 2.65 -0.18 -7.41
N GLY A 154 2.35 -1.39 -7.81
CA GLY A 154 2.90 -2.57 -7.14
C GLY A 154 2.94 -3.77 -8.06
N ALA A 155 3.77 -4.71 -7.68
CA ALA A 155 3.87 -6.03 -8.29
C ALA A 155 3.86 -7.10 -7.20
N ARG A 156 3.26 -8.25 -7.48
CA ARG A 156 3.30 -9.39 -6.56
C ARG A 156 3.44 -10.71 -7.29
N LEU A 157 4.01 -11.67 -6.58
CA LEU A 157 4.08 -13.07 -6.96
C LEU A 157 3.68 -13.92 -5.76
N GLY A 158 3.00 -15.03 -5.98
CA GLY A 158 2.60 -15.88 -4.88
C GLY A 158 2.00 -17.20 -5.30
N CYS A 159 1.46 -17.90 -4.31
CA CYS A 159 0.65 -19.09 -4.54
C CYS A 159 -0.53 -19.15 -3.58
N ASN A 160 -1.62 -19.73 -4.06
CA ASN A 160 -2.77 -20.14 -3.26
C ASN A 160 -2.67 -21.64 -3.02
N ILE A 161 -2.80 -22.06 -1.76
CA ILE A 161 -2.87 -23.47 -1.37
C ILE A 161 -4.31 -23.75 -0.95
N TRP A 162 -5.07 -24.42 -1.81
CA TRP A 162 -6.49 -24.67 -1.60
C TRP A 162 -6.71 -25.82 -0.61
N ALA A 163 -7.24 -25.52 0.56
CA ALA A 163 -7.62 -26.53 1.55
C ALA A 163 -8.87 -27.32 1.10
N ASN A 164 -9.81 -26.63 0.48
CA ASN A 164 -11.02 -27.17 -0.14
C ASN A 164 -11.41 -26.33 -1.37
N GLU A 165 -12.56 -26.61 -1.97
CA GLU A 165 -13.04 -25.93 -3.19
C GLU A 165 -13.28 -24.42 -2.99
N LYS A 166 -13.53 -23.95 -1.76
CA LYS A 166 -13.90 -22.56 -1.44
C LYS A 166 -12.86 -21.78 -0.66
N PHE A 167 -11.98 -22.46 0.08
CA PHE A 167 -11.04 -21.84 1.00
C PHE A 167 -9.61 -22.19 0.67
N GLY A 168 -8.74 -21.20 0.62
CA GLY A 168 -7.31 -21.33 0.40
C GLY A 168 -6.48 -20.39 1.29
N ILE A 169 -5.22 -20.74 1.45
CA ILE A 169 -4.20 -19.92 2.09
C ILE A 169 -3.35 -19.31 0.96
N LYS A 170 -3.15 -17.99 1.02
CA LYS A 170 -2.26 -17.26 0.12
C LYS A 170 -0.88 -17.12 0.76
N LEU A 171 0.17 -17.29 -0.05
CA LEU A 171 1.54 -16.89 0.29
C LEU A 171 2.03 -15.98 -0.81
N GLN A 172 2.66 -14.86 -0.44
CA GLN A 172 3.07 -13.85 -1.43
C GLN A 172 4.33 -13.10 -1.04
N ALA A 173 5.04 -12.68 -2.08
CA ALA A 173 6.04 -11.63 -2.05
C ALA A 173 5.59 -10.49 -2.96
N GLY A 174 5.80 -9.26 -2.54
CA GLY A 174 5.37 -8.09 -3.30
C GLY A 174 6.33 -6.93 -3.17
N LEU A 175 6.19 -6.02 -4.09
CA LEU A 175 6.84 -4.72 -4.09
C LEU A 175 5.76 -3.66 -4.29
N MET A 176 5.70 -2.69 -3.38
CA MET A 176 4.84 -1.51 -3.51
C MET A 176 5.73 -0.28 -3.69
N SER A 177 5.33 0.62 -4.57
CA SER A 177 6.04 1.87 -4.77
C SER A 177 5.08 3.05 -4.69
N ILE A 178 5.50 4.08 -3.96
CA ILE A 178 4.83 5.39 -3.90
C ILE A 178 5.65 6.36 -4.73
N ALA A 179 5.08 6.82 -5.84
CA ALA A 179 5.75 7.76 -6.75
C ALA A 179 5.75 9.17 -6.16
N GLN A 180 6.90 9.67 -5.78
CA GLN A 180 7.04 11.01 -5.21
C GLN A 180 6.71 12.14 -6.20
N GLY A 181 7.02 11.95 -7.48
CA GLY A 181 6.78 12.94 -8.53
C GLY A 181 5.31 13.12 -8.95
N ALA A 182 4.40 12.25 -8.49
CA ALA A 182 2.99 12.31 -8.85
C ALA A 182 2.12 12.49 -7.60
N GLY A 183 1.42 13.61 -7.50
CA GLY A 183 0.58 14.00 -6.38
C GLY A 183 1.17 15.14 -5.53
N GLY A 184 0.57 15.44 -4.38
CA GLY A 184 1.09 16.43 -3.42
C GLY A 184 2.45 16.01 -2.84
N GLY A 185 3.35 16.95 -2.56
CA GLY A 185 4.66 16.66 -1.95
C GLY A 185 4.52 16.03 -0.55
N LEU A 186 5.33 15.03 -0.26
CA LEU A 186 5.58 14.59 1.11
C LEU A 186 6.83 15.33 1.61
N TYR A 187 6.71 16.02 2.72
CA TYR A 187 7.80 16.70 3.40
C TYR A 187 7.73 16.36 4.88
N PHE A 188 8.87 16.00 5.46
CA PHE A 188 9.02 15.74 6.88
C PHE A 188 9.84 16.86 7.52
N GLY A 189 9.28 17.62 8.46
CA GLY A 189 9.97 18.73 9.08
C GLY A 189 9.19 19.37 10.22
N THR A 190 9.60 20.56 10.67
CA THR A 190 9.03 21.28 11.82
C THR A 190 7.53 21.55 11.69
N GLY A 191 7.05 21.80 10.48
CA GLY A 191 5.62 21.99 10.17
C GLY A 191 4.81 20.71 10.09
N GLY A 192 5.39 19.54 10.40
CA GLY A 192 4.80 18.24 10.11
C GLY A 192 5.07 17.83 8.65
N VAL A 193 4.18 17.04 8.06
CA VAL A 193 4.24 16.73 6.64
C VAL A 193 3.61 17.86 5.85
N GLY A 194 4.37 18.59 5.06
CA GLY A 194 3.91 19.71 4.25
C GLY A 194 3.63 19.32 2.80
N ALA A 195 2.80 20.13 2.11
CA ALA A 195 2.69 20.08 0.66
C ALA A 195 3.85 20.87 0.05
N GLY A 196 4.82 20.19 -0.52
CA GLY A 196 5.95 20.78 -1.24
C GLY A 196 6.23 20.03 -2.52
N VAL A 197 6.82 20.66 -3.52
CA VAL A 197 7.34 19.95 -4.69
C VAL A 197 8.59 19.23 -4.23
N SER A 198 8.47 17.97 -3.90
CA SER A 198 9.61 17.16 -3.53
C SER A 198 10.15 16.39 -4.70
N THR A 199 11.43 16.31 -4.70
CA THR A 199 12.28 15.69 -5.67
C THR A 199 12.34 14.16 -5.52
N TYR A 200 12.27 13.48 -6.61
CA TYR A 200 13.03 12.33 -7.16
C TYR A 200 13.15 11.01 -6.38
N SER A 201 12.89 10.89 -5.10
CA SER A 201 12.97 9.61 -4.41
C SER A 201 11.61 8.92 -4.39
N SER A 202 11.46 7.84 -5.13
CA SER A 202 10.31 6.93 -4.97
C SER A 202 10.56 6.03 -3.76
N ILE A 203 9.53 5.83 -2.95
CA ILE A 203 9.55 4.87 -1.85
C ILE A 203 9.26 3.49 -2.43
N TYR A 204 10.13 2.51 -2.14
CA TYR A 204 9.98 1.13 -2.57
C TYR A 204 9.88 0.21 -1.37
N GLN A 205 8.71 -0.33 -1.12
CA GLN A 205 8.46 -1.21 0.02
C GLN A 205 8.33 -2.65 -0.46
N PHE A 206 9.34 -3.45 -0.16
CA PHE A 206 9.27 -4.90 -0.32
C PHE A 206 8.43 -5.49 0.80
N GLN A 207 7.60 -6.49 0.48
CA GLN A 207 6.72 -7.14 1.44
C GLN A 207 6.71 -8.65 1.27
N LEU A 208 6.64 -9.35 2.40
CA LEU A 208 6.44 -10.80 2.46
C LEU A 208 5.26 -11.11 3.38
N GLY A 209 4.44 -12.05 2.98
CA GLY A 209 3.31 -12.44 3.81
C GLY A 209 2.36 -13.38 3.09
N GLY A 210 1.11 -13.20 3.36
CA GLY A 210 0.07 -14.04 2.77
C GLY A 210 -1.31 -13.62 3.22
N GLY A 211 -2.19 -14.60 3.33
CA GLY A 211 -3.56 -14.33 3.70
C GLY A 211 -4.48 -15.52 3.47
N LEU A 212 -5.74 -15.21 3.43
CA LEU A 212 -6.83 -16.16 3.20
C LEU A 212 -7.58 -15.77 1.93
N SER A 213 -7.96 -16.77 1.15
CA SER A 213 -8.76 -16.57 -0.07
C SER A 213 -10.03 -17.40 0.00
N PHE A 214 -11.17 -16.77 -0.26
CA PHE A 214 -12.48 -17.38 -0.26
C PHE A 214 -13.12 -17.22 -1.65
N LYS A 215 -13.44 -18.33 -2.31
CA LYS A 215 -14.21 -18.30 -3.56
C LYS A 215 -15.68 -18.03 -3.26
N LEU A 216 -16.23 -16.98 -3.86
CA LEU A 216 -17.62 -16.58 -3.77
C LEU A 216 -18.31 -17.08 -5.05
N GLY A 217 -19.28 -17.96 -4.90
CA GLY A 217 -20.00 -18.56 -6.04
C GLY A 217 -19.56 -20.00 -6.33
N HIS A 218 -20.36 -20.63 -7.16
CA HIS A 218 -20.15 -22.02 -7.64
C HIS A 218 -19.47 -22.04 -9.00
#